data_537086eb931ba052613b0444237178cc
#
_entry.id   537086eb931ba052613b0444237178cc
#
_cell.length_a   1.000
_cell.length_b   1.000
_cell.length_c   1.000
_cell.angle_alpha   90.00
_cell.angle_beta   90.00
_cell.angle_gamma   90.00
#
_symmetry.space_group_name_H-M   'P 1'
#
loop_
_entity.id
_entity.type
_entity.pdbx_description
1 polymer ?
#
loop_
_entity_poly.entity_id
_entity_poly.type
_entity_poly.pdbx_seq_one_letter_code
_entity_poly.pdbx_strand_id
1 'polypeptide(L)'
;MRGRATRNAIAISSAALVMLGIAGCSQPSPDGGSAGDGTSASGETAAPVDLKIVEQVQIDQAGAEVKPEAGITAADPAGDGTATCVPVKIAMAGALNGPDAALGINIKNGVQLALDKHNAANPGCQIELRTFDTEGDPQKATAIAPQIVDDETIIGLIGPAFSGETKATGGVFDQAGLLAATASATNVTLSEQGWNTFLRGLANDGVQGPAVANYMKTT
;
A
#
# COMPACT_ATOMS: atom_id res chain seq x y z
N MET A 1 32.93 -19.73 54.94
CA MET A 1 31.97 -19.27 55.96
C MET A 1 30.57 -19.41 55.37
N ARG A 2 29.74 -20.13 56.12
CA ARG A 2 28.36 -20.52 55.70
C ARG A 2 27.40 -19.38 55.95
N GLY A 3 26.40 -19.17 55.06
CA GLY A 3 25.25 -18.29 55.30
C GLY A 3 24.13 -18.70 54.36
N ARG A 4 23.35 -19.25 54.82
CA ARG A 4 21.96 -19.78 55.04
C ARG A 4 20.93 -19.14 54.12
N ALA A 5 20.22 -20.02 53.40
CA ALA A 5 18.96 -19.81 52.70
C ALA A 5 17.82 -19.44 53.68
N THR A 6 16.97 -18.53 53.28
CA THR A 6 15.62 -18.39 53.82
C THR A 6 14.59 -18.51 52.68
N ARG A 7 13.85 -19.58 52.74
CA ARG A 7 12.64 -19.85 51.94
C ARG A 7 11.50 -19.12 52.62
N ASN A 8 10.83 -18.23 51.92
CA ASN A 8 9.50 -17.74 52.30
C ASN A 8 8.47 -18.34 51.38
N ALA A 9 7.69 -19.23 51.91
CA ALA A 9 6.44 -19.71 51.36
C ALA A 9 5.35 -18.66 51.63
N ILE A 10 4.63 -18.22 50.61
CA ILE A 10 3.41 -17.45 50.78
C ILE A 10 2.27 -18.18 50.07
N ALA A 11 1.22 -18.29 50.87
CA ALA A 11 0.05 -19.11 50.70
C ALA A 11 -0.82 -18.74 49.49
N ILE A 12 -1.43 -19.78 48.99
CA ILE A 12 -2.49 -19.77 47.97
C ILE A 12 -3.78 -19.28 48.67
N SER A 13 -4.34 -18.19 48.13
CA SER A 13 -5.73 -17.82 48.45
C SER A 13 -6.54 -17.90 47.15
N SER A 14 -7.42 -18.90 47.16
CA SER A 14 -8.46 -19.10 46.16
C SER A 14 -9.50 -18.00 46.29
N ALA A 15 -9.73 -17.23 45.25
CA ALA A 15 -10.88 -16.33 45.09
C ALA A 15 -11.67 -16.71 43.86
N ALA A 16 -12.95 -16.94 44.11
CA ALA A 16 -13.92 -17.51 43.19
C ALA A 16 -14.17 -16.62 41.93
N LEU A 17 -14.30 -17.32 40.83
CA LEU A 17 -14.70 -16.81 39.54
C LEU A 17 -16.20 -16.46 39.58
N VAL A 18 -16.55 -15.20 39.31
CA VAL A 18 -17.91 -14.81 38.91
C VAL A 18 -17.86 -14.51 37.39
N MET A 19 -18.42 -15.43 36.64
CA MET A 19 -18.70 -15.25 35.23
C MET A 19 -19.90 -14.32 35.07
N LEU A 20 -19.71 -13.09 34.60
CA LEU A 20 -20.77 -12.31 33.98
C LEU A 20 -20.59 -12.37 32.45
N GLY A 21 -21.41 -13.22 31.84
CA GLY A 21 -21.62 -13.20 30.39
C GLY A 21 -22.42 -11.97 30.02
N ILE A 22 -21.86 -11.15 29.15
CA ILE A 22 -22.61 -10.10 28.45
C ILE A 22 -22.87 -10.62 27.06
N ALA A 23 -24.01 -11.30 26.89
CA ALA A 23 -24.61 -11.56 25.59
C ALA A 23 -25.42 -10.32 25.21
N GLY A 24 -24.85 -9.50 24.35
CA GLY A 24 -25.54 -8.39 23.69
C GLY A 24 -26.32 -8.90 22.48
N CYS A 25 -27.47 -9.52 22.71
CA CYS A 25 -28.48 -9.70 21.66
C CYS A 25 -29.33 -8.45 21.60
N SER A 26 -29.37 -7.78 20.48
CA SER A 26 -30.37 -6.78 20.16
C SER A 26 -31.72 -7.49 20.05
N GLN A 27 -32.57 -7.26 21.04
CA GLN A 27 -33.93 -7.73 21.09
C GLN A 27 -34.84 -6.72 20.39
N PRO A 28 -35.71 -7.14 19.47
CA PRO A 28 -36.81 -6.28 19.04
C PRO A 28 -37.88 -6.20 20.14
N SER A 29 -38.33 -5.01 20.47
CA SER A 29 -39.41 -4.76 21.42
C SER A 29 -40.72 -5.29 20.90
N PRO A 30 -41.52 -5.98 21.77
CA PRO A 30 -42.91 -6.29 21.43
C PRO A 30 -43.81 -5.27 22.05
N ASP A 31 -44.44 -4.43 21.23
CA ASP A 31 -45.72 -3.82 21.62
C ASP A 31 -46.55 -3.40 20.41
N GLY A 32 -47.67 -4.06 20.29
CA GLY A 32 -48.98 -3.46 20.15
C GLY A 32 -49.47 -3.11 18.75
N GLY A 33 -50.04 -4.11 18.06
CA GLY A 33 -51.35 -4.01 17.40
C GLY A 33 -51.61 -2.89 16.41
N SER A 34 -51.64 -3.22 15.12
CA SER A 34 -52.85 -3.03 14.30
C SER A 34 -52.64 -3.64 12.92
N ALA A 35 -53.60 -4.42 12.49
CA ALA A 35 -53.63 -5.01 11.16
C ALA A 35 -53.68 -3.88 10.11
N GLY A 36 -52.68 -3.92 9.23
CA GLY A 36 -52.60 -3.10 8.02
C GLY A 36 -51.98 -3.93 6.93
N ASP A 37 -52.75 -4.12 5.91
CA ASP A 37 -52.61 -4.84 4.65
C ASP A 37 -51.15 -4.99 4.17
N GLY A 38 -50.71 -6.25 4.08
CA GLY A 38 -49.34 -6.60 3.64
C GLY A 38 -49.21 -6.43 2.14
N THR A 39 -48.63 -5.33 1.74
CA THR A 39 -47.99 -5.23 0.42
C THR A 39 -46.60 -5.86 0.57
N SER A 40 -46.45 -7.09 0.14
CA SER A 40 -45.15 -7.73 -0.06
C SER A 40 -44.31 -6.84 -0.96
N ALA A 41 -43.36 -6.15 -0.38
CA ALA A 41 -42.29 -5.55 -1.15
C ALA A 41 -41.54 -6.71 -1.84
N SER A 42 -41.85 -6.89 -3.12
CA SER A 42 -41.09 -7.73 -4.02
C SER A 42 -39.63 -7.26 -3.92
N GLY A 43 -38.80 -8.12 -3.39
CA GLY A 43 -37.34 -7.92 -3.43
C GLY A 43 -36.96 -7.74 -4.89
N GLU A 44 -36.73 -6.50 -5.27
CA GLU A 44 -36.15 -6.13 -6.56
C GLU A 44 -34.74 -6.70 -6.50
N THR A 45 -34.58 -7.87 -7.13
CA THR A 45 -33.26 -8.44 -7.40
C THR A 45 -32.57 -7.41 -8.28
N ALA A 46 -31.63 -6.66 -7.71
CA ALA A 46 -30.79 -5.75 -8.46
C ALA A 46 -30.25 -6.53 -9.67
N ALA A 47 -30.50 -6.02 -10.86
CA ALA A 47 -29.97 -6.62 -12.08
C ALA A 47 -28.45 -6.75 -11.92
N PRO A 48 -27.84 -7.84 -12.41
CA PRO A 48 -26.40 -7.99 -12.33
C PRO A 48 -25.76 -6.77 -12.99
N VAL A 49 -24.95 -6.05 -12.20
CA VAL A 49 -24.20 -4.90 -12.69
C VAL A 49 -23.17 -5.48 -13.67
N ASP A 50 -23.34 -5.20 -14.96
CA ASP A 50 -22.35 -5.54 -15.97
C ASP A 50 -21.13 -4.61 -15.77
N LEU A 51 -20.14 -5.11 -15.04
CA LEU A 51 -18.89 -4.37 -14.79
C LEU A 51 -18.11 -4.28 -16.10
N LYS A 52 -18.20 -3.15 -16.76
CA LYS A 52 -17.40 -2.85 -17.96
C LYS A 52 -16.17 -2.06 -17.54
N ILE A 53 -15.03 -2.42 -18.13
CA ILE A 53 -13.86 -1.55 -18.09
C ILE A 53 -14.21 -0.33 -18.93
N VAL A 54 -14.31 0.82 -18.27
CA VAL A 54 -14.49 2.12 -18.96
C VAL A 54 -13.11 2.68 -19.31
N GLU A 55 -13.07 3.42 -20.40
CA GLU A 55 -11.84 4.12 -20.79
C GLU A 55 -11.43 5.11 -19.68
N GLN A 56 -10.14 5.12 -19.35
CA GLN A 56 -9.62 6.05 -18.36
C GLN A 56 -9.53 7.45 -18.99
N VAL A 57 -10.10 8.42 -18.30
CA VAL A 57 -10.03 9.82 -18.68
C VAL A 57 -8.91 10.50 -17.93
N GLN A 58 -7.96 11.10 -18.65
CA GLN A 58 -6.95 11.95 -18.04
C GLN A 58 -7.51 13.37 -17.87
N ILE A 59 -7.22 13.95 -16.71
CA ILE A 59 -7.60 15.35 -16.41
C ILE A 59 -6.37 16.15 -16.00
N ASP A 60 -6.34 17.42 -16.35
CA ASP A 60 -5.32 18.37 -15.89
C ASP A 60 -5.61 18.88 -14.46
N GLN A 61 -4.75 19.77 -13.97
CA GLN A 61 -4.91 20.35 -12.62
C GLN A 61 -6.18 21.19 -12.45
N ALA A 62 -6.75 21.72 -13.55
CA ALA A 62 -8.00 22.45 -13.54
C ALA A 62 -9.22 21.53 -13.61
N GLY A 63 -9.02 20.23 -13.80
CA GLY A 63 -10.08 19.23 -13.95
C GLY A 63 -10.63 19.17 -15.38
N ALA A 64 -9.94 19.73 -16.37
CA ALA A 64 -10.34 19.58 -17.76
C ALA A 64 -9.81 18.27 -18.34
N GLU A 65 -10.62 17.60 -19.16
CA GLU A 65 -10.16 16.41 -19.88
C GLU A 65 -9.02 16.76 -20.83
N VAL A 66 -7.94 15.99 -20.76
CA VAL A 66 -6.80 16.13 -21.65
C VAL A 66 -6.57 14.84 -22.43
N LYS A 67 -6.29 14.98 -23.70
CA LYS A 67 -5.85 13.84 -24.49
C LYS A 67 -4.36 13.64 -24.27
N PRO A 68 -3.89 12.39 -24.10
CA PRO A 68 -2.46 12.12 -24.06
C PRO A 68 -1.78 12.74 -25.27
N GLU A 69 -0.64 13.41 -25.08
CA GLU A 69 0.14 13.93 -26.20
C GLU A 69 0.55 12.79 -27.13
N ALA A 70 0.22 12.95 -28.40
CA ALA A 70 0.59 11.97 -29.42
C ALA A 70 2.13 11.88 -29.49
N GLY A 71 2.68 10.71 -29.29
CA GLY A 71 4.13 10.46 -29.35
C GLY A 71 4.85 10.33 -28.01
N ILE A 72 4.19 10.59 -26.88
CA ILE A 72 4.72 10.21 -25.58
C ILE A 72 4.34 8.75 -25.31
N THR A 73 5.29 7.87 -25.50
CA THR A 73 5.19 6.45 -25.10
C THR A 73 5.98 6.25 -23.84
N ALA A 74 5.42 5.46 -22.91
CA ALA A 74 6.20 5.02 -21.75
C ALA A 74 7.46 4.29 -22.22
N ALA A 75 8.56 4.48 -21.49
CA ALA A 75 9.79 3.74 -21.79
C ALA A 75 9.51 2.23 -21.73
N ASP A 76 9.99 1.52 -22.74
CA ASP A 76 9.86 0.06 -22.79
C ASP A 76 10.89 -0.56 -21.82
N PRO A 77 10.48 -1.35 -20.82
CA PRO A 77 11.42 -2.02 -19.92
C PRO A 77 12.41 -2.96 -20.63
N ALA A 78 12.04 -3.46 -21.83
CA ALA A 78 12.94 -4.27 -22.64
C ALA A 78 14.18 -3.48 -23.10
N GLY A 79 14.07 -2.15 -23.24
CA GLY A 79 15.12 -1.34 -23.85
C GLY A 79 15.43 -1.79 -25.27
N ASP A 80 16.71 -1.78 -25.61
CA ASP A 80 17.23 -2.28 -26.90
C ASP A 80 17.69 -3.75 -26.85
N GLY A 81 17.55 -4.42 -25.70
CA GLY A 81 17.94 -5.82 -25.53
C GLY A 81 19.45 -6.07 -25.41
N THR A 82 20.24 -5.02 -25.22
CA THR A 82 21.71 -5.13 -25.17
C THR A 82 22.32 -4.95 -23.76
N ALA A 83 21.45 -4.81 -22.75
CA ALA A 83 21.92 -4.55 -21.39
C ALA A 83 22.76 -5.69 -20.83
N THR A 84 23.88 -5.32 -20.19
CA THR A 84 24.74 -6.23 -19.44
C THR A 84 24.97 -5.67 -18.05
N CYS A 85 24.88 -6.51 -17.02
CA CYS A 85 25.12 -6.09 -15.64
C CYS A 85 25.61 -7.26 -14.79
N VAL A 86 26.14 -6.95 -13.61
CA VAL A 86 26.27 -7.93 -12.52
C VAL A 86 24.87 -8.24 -11.99
N PRO A 87 24.64 -9.38 -11.32
CA PRO A 87 23.37 -9.68 -10.67
C PRO A 87 22.97 -8.56 -9.70
N VAL A 88 21.84 -7.93 -9.96
CA VAL A 88 21.28 -6.83 -9.15
C VAL A 88 19.82 -7.08 -8.83
N LYS A 89 19.31 -6.33 -7.87
CA LYS A 89 17.92 -6.42 -7.41
C LYS A 89 17.23 -5.07 -7.42
N ILE A 90 15.93 -5.11 -7.65
CA ILE A 90 15.02 -4.01 -7.32
C ILE A 90 14.23 -4.46 -6.07
N ALA A 91 14.24 -3.64 -5.02
CA ALA A 91 13.37 -3.84 -3.88
C ALA A 91 11.96 -3.32 -4.18
N MET A 92 10.95 -3.96 -3.61
CA MET A 92 9.58 -3.43 -3.53
C MET A 92 9.12 -3.51 -2.07
N ALA A 93 8.73 -2.37 -1.48
CA ALA A 93 8.20 -2.29 -0.13
C ALA A 93 6.76 -1.75 -0.13
N GLY A 94 5.85 -2.47 0.52
CA GLY A 94 4.45 -2.10 0.62
C GLY A 94 3.63 -3.17 1.33
N ALA A 95 2.32 -2.94 1.48
CA ALA A 95 1.42 -3.91 2.09
C ALA A 95 1.22 -5.10 1.15
N LEU A 96 1.75 -6.25 1.50
CA LEU A 96 1.55 -7.51 0.77
C LEU A 96 0.57 -8.43 1.50
N ASN A 97 0.28 -8.14 2.77
CA ASN A 97 -0.71 -8.77 3.62
C ASN A 97 -1.56 -7.71 4.32
N GLY A 98 -2.66 -8.15 4.97
CA GLY A 98 -3.56 -7.27 5.70
C GLY A 98 -4.60 -6.57 4.81
N PRO A 99 -5.33 -5.59 5.37
CA PRO A 99 -6.47 -4.95 4.71
C PRO A 99 -6.08 -4.16 3.44
N ASP A 100 -4.86 -3.65 3.39
CA ASP A 100 -4.36 -2.82 2.29
C ASP A 100 -3.56 -3.62 1.24
N ALA A 101 -3.51 -4.95 1.38
CA ALA A 101 -2.73 -5.84 0.52
C ALA A 101 -3.06 -5.71 -0.98
N ALA A 102 -4.30 -5.40 -1.32
CA ALA A 102 -4.71 -5.25 -2.71
C ALA A 102 -3.89 -4.18 -3.45
N LEU A 103 -3.60 -3.05 -2.79
CA LEU A 103 -2.77 -1.99 -3.37
C LEU A 103 -1.31 -2.44 -3.55
N GLY A 104 -0.71 -3.00 -2.50
CA GLY A 104 0.68 -3.45 -2.56
C GLY A 104 0.91 -4.58 -3.55
N ILE A 105 -0.01 -5.55 -3.63
CA ILE A 105 0.03 -6.64 -4.60
C ILE A 105 -0.08 -6.09 -6.03
N ASN A 106 -0.95 -5.11 -6.27
CA ASN A 106 -1.07 -4.47 -7.58
C ASN A 106 0.25 -3.80 -8.01
N ILE A 107 0.88 -3.02 -7.11
CA ILE A 107 2.18 -2.41 -7.36
C ILE A 107 3.23 -3.49 -7.64
N LYS A 108 3.32 -4.51 -6.78
CA LYS A 108 4.24 -5.64 -6.97
C LYS A 108 4.10 -6.29 -8.34
N ASN A 109 2.86 -6.55 -8.77
CA ASN A 109 2.60 -7.18 -10.06
C ASN A 109 3.04 -6.29 -11.23
N GLY A 110 2.86 -4.97 -11.12
CA GLY A 110 3.37 -4.02 -12.11
C GLY A 110 4.90 -4.03 -12.21
N VAL A 111 5.59 -4.05 -11.07
CA VAL A 111 7.06 -4.16 -11.03
C VAL A 111 7.52 -5.48 -11.62
N GLN A 112 6.89 -6.60 -11.22
CA GLN A 112 7.23 -7.93 -11.74
C GLN A 112 7.09 -7.99 -13.26
N LEU A 113 5.98 -7.46 -13.80
CA LEU A 113 5.75 -7.43 -15.25
C LEU A 113 6.85 -6.65 -15.98
N ALA A 114 7.29 -5.51 -15.43
CA ALA A 114 8.37 -4.72 -16.01
C ALA A 114 9.71 -5.47 -15.98
N LEU A 115 10.02 -6.14 -14.87
CA LEU A 115 11.23 -6.94 -14.72
C LEU A 115 11.22 -8.18 -15.62
N ASP A 116 10.09 -8.88 -15.73
CA ASP A 116 9.95 -10.04 -16.62
C ASP A 116 10.21 -9.64 -18.07
N LYS A 117 9.67 -8.47 -18.49
CA LYS A 117 9.90 -7.93 -19.84
C LYS A 117 11.36 -7.54 -20.05
N HIS A 118 11.99 -6.90 -19.08
CA HIS A 118 13.41 -6.58 -19.11
C HIS A 118 14.26 -7.83 -19.23
N ASN A 119 14.05 -8.79 -18.33
CA ASN A 119 14.83 -10.02 -18.22
C ASN A 119 14.71 -10.89 -19.49
N ALA A 120 13.51 -10.94 -20.08
CA ALA A 120 13.30 -11.67 -21.34
C ALA A 120 14.10 -11.08 -22.50
N ALA A 121 14.22 -9.74 -22.57
CA ALA A 121 14.94 -9.06 -23.62
C ALA A 121 16.47 -9.00 -23.39
N ASN A 122 16.91 -9.04 -22.12
CA ASN A 122 18.30 -8.80 -21.73
C ASN A 122 18.90 -9.99 -20.97
N PRO A 123 19.25 -11.10 -21.63
CA PRO A 123 19.81 -12.28 -20.96
C PRO A 123 21.15 -12.00 -20.26
N GLY A 124 21.86 -10.94 -20.65
CA GLY A 124 23.10 -10.48 -20.04
C GLY A 124 22.92 -9.60 -18.80
N CYS A 125 21.68 -9.23 -18.45
CA CYS A 125 21.39 -8.38 -17.29
C CYS A 125 20.08 -8.81 -16.65
N GLN A 126 20.15 -9.79 -15.75
CA GLN A 126 18.98 -10.29 -15.03
C GLN A 126 18.79 -9.53 -13.73
N ILE A 127 17.59 -9.00 -13.53
CA ILE A 127 17.21 -8.22 -12.34
C ILE A 127 16.21 -9.03 -11.53
N GLU A 128 16.50 -9.25 -10.25
CA GLU A 128 15.60 -9.95 -9.31
C GLU A 128 14.70 -8.95 -8.60
N LEU A 129 13.43 -9.30 -8.40
CA LEU A 129 12.53 -8.58 -7.51
C LEU A 129 12.66 -9.11 -6.08
N ARG A 130 13.03 -8.24 -5.13
CA ARG A 130 13.00 -8.54 -3.70
C ARG A 130 11.88 -7.78 -3.02
N THR A 131 10.90 -8.49 -2.46
CA THR A 131 9.74 -7.90 -1.82
C THR A 131 9.88 -7.82 -0.32
N PHE A 132 9.34 -6.74 0.26
CA PHE A 132 9.30 -6.48 1.68
C PHE A 132 7.87 -6.09 2.07
N ASP A 133 7.27 -6.89 2.95
CA ASP A 133 5.92 -6.65 3.43
C ASP A 133 5.93 -5.71 4.63
N THR A 134 5.38 -4.55 4.45
CA THR A 134 5.26 -3.53 5.49
C THR A 134 3.87 -3.52 6.14
N GLU A 135 2.91 -4.24 5.55
CA GLU A 135 1.48 -4.23 5.93
C GLU A 135 0.88 -2.80 6.01
N GLY A 136 1.50 -1.80 5.37
CA GLY A 136 1.10 -0.40 5.45
C GLY A 136 1.50 0.31 6.75
N ASP A 137 2.30 -0.34 7.60
CA ASP A 137 2.69 0.15 8.92
C ASP A 137 4.05 0.86 8.87
N PRO A 138 4.12 2.16 9.24
CA PRO A 138 5.36 2.91 9.29
C PRO A 138 6.43 2.32 10.23
N GLN A 139 6.04 1.64 11.30
CA GLN A 139 7.00 1.01 12.23
C GLN A 139 7.63 -0.23 11.59
N LYS A 140 6.81 -1.05 10.88
CA LYS A 140 7.33 -2.18 10.11
C LYS A 140 8.24 -1.71 8.98
N ALA A 141 7.85 -0.66 8.26
CA ALA A 141 8.69 -0.06 7.22
C ALA A 141 10.03 0.41 7.80
N THR A 142 10.05 1.07 8.96
CA THR A 142 11.27 1.50 9.65
C THR A 142 12.16 0.31 10.04
N ALA A 143 11.58 -0.80 10.49
CA ALA A 143 12.33 -2.01 10.85
C ALA A 143 12.93 -2.73 9.62
N ILE A 144 12.30 -2.57 8.47
CA ILE A 144 12.71 -3.18 7.19
C ILE A 144 13.76 -2.32 6.46
N ALA A 145 13.72 -1.00 6.59
CA ALA A 145 14.57 -0.09 5.83
C ALA A 145 16.08 -0.42 5.91
N PRO A 146 16.67 -0.77 7.07
CA PRO A 146 18.06 -1.23 7.13
C PRO A 146 18.34 -2.46 6.28
N GLN A 147 17.42 -3.43 6.21
CA GLN A 147 17.59 -4.65 5.42
C GLN A 147 17.64 -4.37 3.91
N ILE A 148 17.03 -3.26 3.48
CA ILE A 148 17.04 -2.83 2.09
C ILE A 148 18.37 -2.14 1.77
N VAL A 149 18.81 -1.22 2.63
CA VAL A 149 20.03 -0.43 2.37
C VAL A 149 21.32 -1.20 2.62
N ASP A 150 21.29 -2.23 3.46
CA ASP A 150 22.45 -3.08 3.75
C ASP A 150 22.71 -4.15 2.66
N ASP A 151 21.74 -4.40 1.77
CA ASP A 151 21.92 -5.29 0.62
C ASP A 151 22.47 -4.48 -0.58
N GLU A 152 23.78 -4.44 -0.74
CA GLU A 152 24.45 -3.71 -1.83
C GLU A 152 24.04 -4.15 -3.24
N THR A 153 23.36 -5.29 -3.37
CA THR A 153 22.82 -5.75 -4.66
C THR A 153 21.51 -5.06 -5.02
N ILE A 154 20.85 -4.40 -4.07
CA ILE A 154 19.64 -3.62 -4.32
C ILE A 154 20.03 -2.23 -4.85
N ILE A 155 19.72 -1.98 -6.12
CA ILE A 155 20.07 -0.73 -6.82
C ILE A 155 18.94 0.31 -6.85
N GLY A 156 17.76 -0.04 -6.37
CA GLY A 156 16.61 0.86 -6.32
C GLY A 156 15.45 0.23 -5.57
N LEU A 157 14.55 1.09 -5.12
CA LEU A 157 13.34 0.71 -4.37
C LEU A 157 12.08 1.24 -5.06
N ILE A 158 11.12 0.38 -5.30
CA ILE A 158 9.74 0.79 -5.61
C ILE A 158 8.94 0.77 -4.32
N GLY A 159 8.55 1.94 -3.86
CA GLY A 159 7.90 2.15 -2.57
C GLY A 159 8.64 3.14 -1.68
N PRO A 160 8.31 3.21 -0.37
CA PRO A 160 7.15 2.55 0.24
C PRO A 160 5.80 3.00 -0.36
N ALA A 161 4.78 2.15 -0.20
CA ALA A 161 3.49 2.37 -0.85
C ALA A 161 2.67 3.51 -0.21
N PHE A 162 2.77 3.69 1.11
CA PHE A 162 1.98 4.68 1.85
C PHE A 162 2.81 5.87 2.33
N SER A 163 2.15 7.03 2.43
CA SER A 163 2.81 8.28 2.83
C SER A 163 3.43 8.22 4.23
N GLY A 164 2.79 7.53 5.18
CA GLY A 164 3.32 7.33 6.52
C GLY A 164 4.62 6.53 6.54
N GLU A 165 4.68 5.45 5.77
CA GLU A 165 5.87 4.62 5.59
C GLU A 165 7.00 5.41 4.91
N THR A 166 6.66 6.11 3.82
CA THR A 166 7.61 6.95 3.07
C THR A 166 8.21 8.03 3.97
N LYS A 167 7.37 8.70 4.78
CA LYS A 167 7.83 9.72 5.73
C LYS A 167 8.77 9.14 6.79
N ALA A 168 8.50 7.93 7.25
CA ALA A 168 9.30 7.28 8.29
C ALA A 168 10.67 6.78 7.79
N THR A 169 10.79 6.47 6.49
CA THR A 169 11.97 5.76 5.95
C THR A 169 12.73 6.54 4.87
N GLY A 170 12.13 7.57 4.28
CA GLY A 170 12.72 8.32 3.16
C GLY A 170 14.10 8.89 3.48
N GLY A 171 14.31 9.39 4.71
CA GLY A 171 15.61 9.87 5.15
C GLY A 171 16.69 8.78 5.22
N VAL A 172 16.31 7.53 5.51
CA VAL A 172 17.24 6.38 5.52
C VAL A 172 17.69 6.07 4.10
N PHE A 173 16.76 6.03 3.16
CA PHE A 173 17.07 5.77 1.75
C PHE A 173 17.89 6.91 1.12
N ASP A 174 17.56 8.17 1.45
CA ASP A 174 18.32 9.33 0.99
C ASP A 174 19.75 9.34 1.50
N GLN A 175 19.98 9.05 2.79
CA GLN A 175 21.31 8.93 3.38
C GLN A 175 22.13 7.79 2.77
N ALA A 176 21.48 6.70 2.38
CA ALA A 176 22.11 5.57 1.71
C ALA A 176 22.36 5.84 0.20
N GLY A 177 21.85 6.94 -0.34
CA GLY A 177 21.90 7.22 -1.77
C GLY A 177 21.03 6.27 -2.61
N LEU A 178 20.10 5.56 -1.99
CA LEU A 178 19.22 4.61 -2.67
C LEU A 178 18.00 5.32 -3.27
N LEU A 179 17.85 5.23 -4.58
CA LEU A 179 16.68 5.77 -5.27
C LEU A 179 15.41 5.04 -4.81
N ALA A 180 14.44 5.80 -4.31
CA ALA A 180 13.14 5.30 -3.86
C ALA A 180 12.01 5.97 -4.66
N ALA A 181 11.29 5.19 -5.45
CA ALA A 181 10.18 5.66 -6.28
C ALA A 181 8.85 5.13 -5.75
N THR A 182 7.99 6.02 -5.25
CA THR A 182 6.65 5.60 -4.80
C THR A 182 5.64 5.61 -5.93
N ALA A 183 4.78 4.59 -5.96
CA ALA A 183 3.67 4.47 -6.90
C ALA A 183 2.33 4.93 -6.30
N SER A 184 2.26 5.29 -5.01
CA SER A 184 0.98 5.62 -4.37
C SER A 184 1.04 6.59 -3.17
N ALA A 185 2.23 6.95 -2.66
CA ALA A 185 2.34 7.92 -1.56
C ALA A 185 2.11 9.35 -2.06
N THR A 186 0.95 9.93 -1.73
CA THR A 186 0.44 11.19 -2.30
C THR A 186 0.65 12.42 -1.44
N ASN A 187 1.06 12.29 -0.18
CA ASN A 187 1.17 13.44 0.72
C ASN A 187 2.13 14.50 0.17
N VAL A 188 1.68 15.76 0.15
CA VAL A 188 2.42 16.90 -0.41
C VAL A 188 3.77 17.13 0.27
N THR A 189 3.83 16.95 1.59
CA THR A 189 5.04 17.24 2.38
C THR A 189 6.20 16.28 2.11
N LEU A 190 5.97 15.17 1.44
CA LEU A 190 7.05 14.23 1.08
C LEU A 190 8.05 14.84 0.10
N SER A 191 7.60 15.75 -0.77
CA SER A 191 8.49 16.49 -1.70
C SER A 191 9.22 17.66 -1.05
N GLU A 192 8.90 17.99 0.21
CA GLU A 192 9.46 19.11 0.97
C GLU A 192 10.53 18.67 1.99
N GLN A 193 10.82 17.37 2.05
CA GLN A 193 11.77 16.80 3.01
C GLN A 193 13.25 17.08 2.65
N GLY A 194 13.52 17.56 1.44
CA GLY A 194 14.88 17.80 0.95
C GLY A 194 15.62 16.52 0.52
N TRP A 195 14.91 15.42 0.34
CA TRP A 195 15.51 14.18 -0.14
C TRP A 195 15.82 14.26 -1.64
N ASN A 196 17.02 13.85 -2.02
CA ASN A 196 17.47 13.85 -3.42
C ASN A 196 17.16 12.55 -4.15
N THR A 197 16.87 11.47 -3.42
CA THR A 197 16.62 10.13 -3.97
C THR A 197 15.15 9.76 -3.99
N PHE A 198 14.25 10.64 -3.55
CA PHE A 198 12.81 10.38 -3.56
C PHE A 198 12.17 10.81 -4.87
N LEU A 199 11.50 9.87 -5.50
CA LEU A 199 10.67 10.11 -6.69
C LEU A 199 9.22 9.68 -6.43
N ARG A 200 8.28 10.36 -7.09
CA ARG A 200 6.88 10.03 -7.08
C ARG A 200 6.35 9.95 -8.51
N GLY A 201 5.79 8.78 -8.87
CA GLY A 201 5.27 8.50 -10.21
C GLY A 201 3.84 8.98 -10.45
N LEU A 202 3.28 9.82 -9.55
CA LEU A 202 1.89 10.29 -9.61
C LEU A 202 1.78 11.70 -9.03
N ALA A 203 0.64 12.37 -9.27
CA ALA A 203 0.36 13.67 -8.67
C ALA A 203 0.18 13.55 -7.13
N ASN A 204 0.49 14.61 -6.39
CA ASN A 204 0.23 14.67 -4.95
C ASN A 204 -1.21 15.09 -4.63
N ASP A 205 -1.62 14.97 -3.35
CA ASP A 205 -2.96 15.30 -2.88
C ASP A 205 -3.35 16.76 -3.17
N GLY A 206 -2.38 17.69 -3.14
CA GLY A 206 -2.61 19.11 -3.45
C GLY A 206 -3.00 19.36 -4.92
N VAL A 207 -2.72 18.43 -5.79
CA VAL A 207 -3.10 18.47 -7.21
C VAL A 207 -4.34 17.59 -7.46
N GLN A 208 -4.33 16.34 -6.99
CA GLN A 208 -5.40 15.38 -7.28
C GLN A 208 -6.75 15.83 -6.73
N GLY A 209 -6.82 16.25 -5.47
CA GLY A 209 -8.06 16.64 -4.82
C GLY A 209 -8.80 17.77 -5.56
N PRO A 210 -8.15 18.92 -5.79
CA PRO A 210 -8.76 20.02 -6.55
C PRO A 210 -9.14 19.64 -7.99
N ALA A 211 -8.28 18.88 -8.69
CA ALA A 211 -8.54 18.47 -10.06
C ALA A 211 -9.81 17.61 -10.17
N VAL A 212 -9.92 16.58 -9.31
CA VAL A 212 -11.11 15.71 -9.27
C VAL A 212 -12.35 16.51 -8.87
N ALA A 213 -12.25 17.39 -7.86
CA ALA A 213 -13.39 18.22 -7.43
C ALA A 213 -13.88 19.17 -8.55
N ASN A 214 -12.96 19.70 -9.36
CA ASN A 214 -13.32 20.55 -10.50
C ASN A 214 -13.95 19.72 -11.62
N TYR A 215 -13.39 18.57 -11.94
CA TYR A 215 -13.95 17.65 -12.94
C TYR A 215 -15.39 17.27 -12.60
N MET A 216 -15.65 16.86 -11.35
CA MET A 216 -16.98 16.48 -10.87
C MET A 216 -18.02 17.62 -10.90
N LYS A 217 -17.60 18.88 -11.00
CA LYS A 217 -18.53 20.01 -11.16
C LYS A 217 -18.95 20.23 -12.61
N THR A 218 -18.19 19.71 -13.55
CA THR A 218 -18.40 19.96 -14.99
C THR A 218 -19.03 18.77 -15.71
N THR A 219 -19.06 17.61 -15.07
CA THR A 219 -19.71 16.37 -15.53
C THR A 219 -21.01 16.11 -14.77
#